data_6492c8abe36bbeca4eb6e9f81981a513
#
_entry.id   6492c8abe36bbeca4eb6e9f81981a513
#
_cell.length_a   1.000
_cell.length_b   1.000
_cell.length_c   1.000
_cell.angle_alpha   90.00
_cell.angle_beta   90.00
_cell.angle_gamma   90.00
#
_symmetry.space_group_name_H-M   'P 1'
#
loop_
_entity.id
_entity.type
_entity.pdbx_description
1 polymer ?
#
loop_
_entity_poly.entity_id
_entity_poly.type
_entity_poly.pdbx_seq_one_letter_code
_entity_poly.pdbx_strand_id
1 'polypeptide(L)'
;MARQQADPSFVLNFFIEELNSDNVHHRLFAANNISLVAAAMGPDHARTDLMQFLMSANQLDGEVQMSLAGGLGTLIKYVGGAEYAHVLLGPLKVLASAEESIVRDKAIESMGTICDAIPAANADTNLMTTFKDLAGAEFFTARASACAFIVKIYSKVSDPNKTQLRNIFKTLVKDETPMVRRSALKYLPKLCEALPANIIIGEVAKEILENSENDDEDSVRLLLPATLSVISGKLSDNERLTLIIPLVKNIVKDGSWRVRSALANELPTIAKPFTQESVMNDICLLLFCLMRDPEAETKTAAC
;
A
#
# COMPACT_ATOMS: atom_id res chain seq x y z
N MET A 1 39.29 -19.38 20.36
CA MET A 1 38.18 -20.05 21.05
C MET A 1 36.98 -19.99 20.12
N ALA A 2 36.56 -21.13 19.55
CA ALA A 2 35.30 -21.23 18.83
C ALA A 2 34.18 -20.93 19.84
N ARG A 3 33.36 -19.90 19.58
CA ARG A 3 32.13 -19.68 20.35
C ARG A 3 31.27 -20.91 20.15
N GLN A 4 30.94 -21.61 21.22
CA GLN A 4 30.00 -22.71 21.19
C GLN A 4 28.66 -22.08 20.72
N GLN A 5 28.20 -22.45 19.53
CA GLN A 5 26.96 -21.96 18.98
C GLN A 5 25.82 -22.54 19.86
N ALA A 6 24.92 -21.71 20.32
CA ALA A 6 23.77 -22.18 21.09
C ALA A 6 22.95 -23.18 20.23
N ASP A 7 22.35 -24.18 20.87
CA ASP A 7 21.44 -25.09 20.18
C ASP A 7 20.26 -24.28 19.58
N PRO A 8 20.07 -24.30 18.25
CA PRO A 8 19.00 -23.54 17.59
C PRO A 8 17.60 -23.86 18.12
N SER A 9 17.36 -25.12 18.48
CA SER A 9 16.08 -25.54 19.05
C SER A 9 15.84 -24.94 20.43
N PHE A 10 16.87 -24.85 21.26
CA PHE A 10 16.77 -24.18 22.56
C PHE A 10 16.52 -22.71 22.42
N VAL A 11 17.19 -22.02 21.47
CA VAL A 11 17.00 -20.59 21.22
C VAL A 11 15.57 -20.31 20.76
N LEU A 12 15.03 -21.12 19.84
CA LEU A 12 13.68 -20.96 19.34
C LEU A 12 12.64 -21.22 20.44
N ASN A 13 12.79 -22.27 21.21
CA ASN A 13 11.86 -22.59 22.31
C ASN A 13 11.83 -21.47 23.34
N PHE A 14 12.99 -20.95 23.75
CA PHE A 14 13.06 -19.79 24.65
C PHE A 14 12.36 -18.56 24.06
N PHE A 15 12.58 -18.27 22.78
CA PHE A 15 11.90 -17.17 22.09
C PHE A 15 10.37 -17.34 22.10
N ILE A 16 9.89 -18.55 21.84
CA ILE A 16 8.45 -18.87 21.88
C ILE A 16 7.88 -18.69 23.29
N GLU A 17 8.60 -19.18 24.32
CA GLU A 17 8.17 -19.00 25.72
C GLU A 17 8.06 -17.52 26.09
N GLU A 18 9.06 -16.70 25.73
CA GLU A 18 9.03 -15.26 26.00
C GLU A 18 7.90 -14.53 25.23
N LEU A 19 7.62 -14.91 23.98
CA LEU A 19 6.49 -14.36 23.21
C LEU A 19 5.10 -14.74 23.77
N ASN A 20 5.00 -15.85 24.48
CA ASN A 20 3.79 -16.33 25.12
C ASN A 20 3.70 -15.99 26.62
N SER A 21 4.66 -15.23 27.16
CA SER A 21 4.68 -14.80 28.55
C SER A 21 3.44 -13.97 28.90
N ASP A 22 2.89 -14.13 30.11
CA ASP A 22 1.84 -13.26 30.65
C ASP A 22 2.30 -11.80 30.78
N ASN A 23 3.61 -11.56 30.88
CA ASN A 23 4.19 -10.23 31.00
C ASN A 23 4.41 -9.58 29.62
N VAL A 24 3.68 -8.53 29.33
CA VAL A 24 3.79 -7.77 28.08
C VAL A 24 5.21 -7.28 27.78
N HIS A 25 5.98 -6.89 28.81
CA HIS A 25 7.36 -6.45 28.62
C HIS A 25 8.27 -7.57 28.12
N HIS A 26 8.07 -8.81 28.55
CA HIS A 26 8.79 -9.97 28.05
C HIS A 26 8.45 -10.24 26.58
N ARG A 27 7.13 -10.21 26.24
CA ARG A 27 6.69 -10.40 24.85
C ARG A 27 7.31 -9.35 23.90
N LEU A 28 7.24 -8.08 24.28
CA LEU A 28 7.79 -6.99 23.47
C LEU A 28 9.31 -7.03 23.42
N PHE A 29 9.98 -7.38 24.54
CA PHE A 29 11.43 -7.53 24.55
C PHE A 29 11.88 -8.64 23.59
N ALA A 30 11.23 -9.80 23.60
CA ALA A 30 11.50 -10.89 22.68
C ALA A 30 11.29 -10.45 21.22
N ALA A 31 10.14 -9.88 20.91
CA ALA A 31 9.79 -9.42 19.56
C ALA A 31 10.79 -8.37 19.03
N ASN A 32 11.17 -7.40 19.85
CA ASN A 32 12.15 -6.37 19.48
C ASN A 32 13.57 -6.92 19.26
N ASN A 33 13.89 -8.08 19.83
CA ASN A 33 15.19 -8.71 19.72
C ASN A 33 15.23 -9.90 18.75
N ILE A 34 14.26 -10.04 17.87
CA ILE A 34 14.19 -11.13 16.88
C ILE A 34 15.48 -11.27 16.05
N SER A 35 16.18 -10.17 15.79
CA SER A 35 17.45 -10.21 15.06
C SER A 35 18.57 -10.93 15.84
N LEU A 36 18.56 -10.86 17.17
CA LEU A 36 19.48 -11.62 18.00
C LEU A 36 19.13 -13.12 18.01
N VAL A 37 17.85 -13.44 18.02
CA VAL A 37 17.35 -14.80 17.90
C VAL A 37 17.80 -15.42 16.57
N ALA A 38 17.54 -14.74 15.45
CA ALA A 38 17.96 -15.19 14.13
C ALA A 38 19.49 -15.34 14.02
N ALA A 39 20.27 -14.42 14.63
CA ALA A 39 21.72 -14.52 14.68
C ALA A 39 22.23 -15.72 15.47
N ALA A 40 21.58 -16.03 16.60
CA ALA A 40 21.94 -17.14 17.46
C ALA A 40 21.60 -18.52 16.84
N MET A 41 20.46 -18.59 16.12
CA MET A 41 20.02 -19.78 15.40
C MET A 41 20.90 -20.12 14.18
N GLY A 42 21.47 -19.07 13.57
CA GLY A 42 22.17 -19.17 12.29
C GLY A 42 21.25 -19.20 11.08
N PRO A 43 21.79 -18.95 9.87
CA PRO A 43 20.95 -18.66 8.69
C PRO A 43 20.05 -19.81 8.25
N ASP A 44 20.48 -21.06 8.40
CA ASP A 44 19.67 -22.21 7.96
C ASP A 44 18.42 -22.38 8.83
N HIS A 45 18.57 -22.39 10.15
CA HIS A 45 17.45 -22.47 11.10
C HIS A 45 16.61 -21.21 11.13
N ALA A 46 17.21 -20.03 10.86
CA ALA A 46 16.44 -18.81 10.71
C ALA A 46 15.51 -18.86 9.48
N ARG A 47 15.95 -19.48 8.35
CA ARG A 47 15.12 -19.65 7.15
C ARG A 47 14.01 -20.68 7.30
N THR A 48 14.23 -21.72 8.08
CA THR A 48 13.28 -22.83 8.24
C THR A 48 12.47 -22.68 9.51
N ASP A 49 13.05 -22.93 10.66
CA ASP A 49 12.34 -23.10 11.92
C ASP A 49 11.73 -21.80 12.43
N LEU A 50 12.52 -20.69 12.40
CA LEU A 50 12.02 -19.39 12.83
C LEU A 50 10.91 -18.87 11.87
N MET A 51 11.12 -18.97 10.54
CA MET A 51 10.09 -18.54 9.58
C MET A 51 8.84 -19.40 9.69
N GLN A 52 8.96 -20.70 9.89
CA GLN A 52 7.80 -21.59 10.08
C GLN A 52 6.99 -21.20 11.32
N PHE A 53 7.65 -20.93 12.44
CA PHE A 53 6.97 -20.46 13.65
C PHE A 53 6.24 -19.14 13.40
N LEU A 54 6.87 -18.18 12.74
CA LEU A 54 6.29 -16.86 12.47
C LEU A 54 5.12 -16.87 11.48
N MET A 55 4.84 -17.99 10.81
CA MET A 55 3.61 -18.16 10.03
C MET A 55 2.34 -18.20 10.90
N SER A 56 2.47 -18.33 12.21
CA SER A 56 1.37 -18.22 13.19
C SER A 56 1.37 -16.90 13.96
N ALA A 57 2.14 -15.90 13.54
CA ALA A 57 2.30 -14.62 14.25
C ALA A 57 1.00 -13.80 14.38
N ASN A 58 -0.02 -14.08 13.56
CA ASN A 58 -1.37 -13.50 13.67
C ASN A 58 -2.13 -13.89 14.95
N GLN A 59 -1.64 -14.86 15.70
CA GLN A 59 -2.23 -15.27 17.00
C GLN A 59 -1.67 -14.45 18.19
N LEU A 60 -0.66 -13.61 17.96
CA LEU A 60 -0.03 -12.77 18.97
C LEU A 60 -0.76 -11.41 19.09
N ASP A 61 -0.48 -10.68 20.17
CA ASP A 61 -1.04 -9.34 20.38
C ASP A 61 -0.58 -8.36 19.29
N GLY A 62 -1.41 -7.35 18.99
CA GLY A 62 -1.12 -6.36 17.95
C GLY A 62 0.21 -5.61 18.15
N GLU A 63 0.59 -5.26 19.38
CA GLU A 63 1.88 -4.62 19.68
C GLU A 63 3.07 -5.54 19.38
N VAL A 64 2.94 -6.82 19.70
CA VAL A 64 3.95 -7.85 19.40
C VAL A 64 4.02 -8.06 17.88
N GLN A 65 2.88 -8.18 17.21
CA GLN A 65 2.81 -8.30 15.76
C GLN A 65 3.49 -7.12 15.05
N MET A 66 3.23 -5.89 15.52
CA MET A 66 3.85 -4.67 14.96
C MET A 66 5.37 -4.69 15.14
N SER A 67 5.86 -5.09 16.32
CA SER A 67 7.29 -5.23 16.60
C SER A 67 7.95 -6.28 15.70
N LEU A 68 7.32 -7.46 15.56
CA LEU A 68 7.79 -8.53 14.67
C LEU A 68 7.79 -8.08 13.20
N ALA A 69 6.75 -7.36 12.77
CA ALA A 69 6.69 -6.82 11.41
C ALA A 69 7.88 -5.90 11.11
N GLY A 70 8.24 -5.03 12.05
CA GLY A 70 9.42 -4.17 11.93
C GLY A 70 10.73 -4.96 11.97
N GLY A 71 10.84 -5.92 12.90
CA GLY A 71 12.01 -6.75 13.08
C GLY A 71 12.32 -7.60 11.84
N LEU A 72 11.32 -8.22 11.24
CA LEU A 72 11.46 -9.02 10.01
C LEU A 72 12.13 -8.25 8.86
N GLY A 73 11.86 -6.95 8.71
CA GLY A 73 12.52 -6.10 7.71
C GLY A 73 14.04 -6.00 7.88
N THR A 74 14.58 -6.32 9.07
CA THR A 74 16.02 -6.25 9.39
C THR A 74 16.77 -7.57 9.24
N LEU A 75 16.03 -8.68 8.96
CA LEU A 75 16.60 -10.04 9.02
C LEU A 75 17.35 -10.48 7.76
N ILE A 76 17.43 -9.69 6.71
CA ILE A 76 18.03 -10.08 5.41
C ILE A 76 19.40 -10.73 5.59
N LYS A 77 20.30 -10.13 6.37
CA LYS A 77 21.64 -10.68 6.61
C LYS A 77 21.61 -11.99 7.42
N TYR A 78 20.63 -12.16 8.28
CA TYR A 78 20.53 -13.31 9.17
C TYR A 78 19.89 -14.54 8.52
N VAL A 79 19.14 -14.35 7.41
CA VAL A 79 18.64 -15.45 6.58
C VAL A 79 19.62 -15.85 5.47
N GLY A 80 20.82 -15.30 5.45
CA GLY A 80 21.84 -15.62 4.46
C GLY A 80 21.97 -14.61 3.32
N GLY A 81 21.41 -13.40 3.47
CA GLY A 81 21.56 -12.29 2.52
C GLY A 81 20.45 -12.21 1.48
N ALA A 82 20.69 -11.40 0.46
CA ALA A 82 19.74 -11.03 -0.57
C ALA A 82 19.11 -12.22 -1.31
N GLU A 83 19.88 -13.26 -1.56
CA GLU A 83 19.43 -14.47 -2.28
C GLU A 83 18.28 -15.17 -1.55
N TYR A 84 18.30 -15.14 -0.23
CA TYR A 84 17.30 -15.78 0.63
C TYR A 84 16.29 -14.80 1.23
N ALA A 85 16.36 -13.52 0.89
CA ALA A 85 15.47 -12.48 1.46
C ALA A 85 13.99 -12.79 1.24
N HIS A 86 13.65 -13.47 0.17
CA HIS A 86 12.28 -13.84 -0.18
C HIS A 86 11.55 -14.68 0.87
N VAL A 87 12.27 -15.45 1.70
CA VAL A 87 11.64 -16.28 2.76
C VAL A 87 10.95 -15.42 3.83
N LEU A 88 11.39 -14.17 4.00
CA LEU A 88 10.80 -13.21 4.94
C LEU A 88 9.42 -12.71 4.50
N LEU A 89 9.07 -12.84 3.22
CA LEU A 89 7.76 -12.43 2.70
C LEU A 89 6.62 -13.31 3.24
N GLY A 90 6.87 -14.56 3.59
CA GLY A 90 5.88 -15.47 4.16
C GLY A 90 5.25 -14.91 5.45
N PRO A 91 6.03 -14.78 6.53
CA PRO A 91 5.55 -14.22 7.80
C PRO A 91 5.03 -12.77 7.65
N LEU A 92 5.68 -11.93 6.83
CA LEU A 92 5.21 -10.56 6.58
C LEU A 92 3.85 -10.54 5.88
N LYS A 93 3.55 -11.50 4.99
CA LYS A 93 2.22 -11.65 4.38
C LYS A 93 1.15 -11.97 5.43
N VAL A 94 1.47 -12.81 6.42
CA VAL A 94 0.55 -13.09 7.55
C VAL A 94 0.27 -11.80 8.32
N LEU A 95 1.30 -11.03 8.68
CA LEU A 95 1.15 -9.76 9.39
C LEU A 95 0.47 -8.66 8.54
N ALA A 96 0.67 -8.68 7.22
CA ALA A 96 -0.04 -7.80 6.29
C ALA A 96 -1.54 -8.14 6.15
N SER A 97 -1.99 -9.24 6.74
CA SER A 97 -3.40 -9.63 6.80
C SER A 97 -4.05 -9.36 8.18
N ALA A 98 -3.30 -8.82 9.14
CA ALA A 98 -3.77 -8.53 10.50
C ALA A 98 -4.98 -7.59 10.53
N GLU A 99 -5.77 -7.66 11.59
CA GLU A 99 -6.95 -6.78 11.78
C GLU A 99 -6.54 -5.32 11.97
N GLU A 100 -5.47 -5.06 12.71
CA GLU A 100 -4.98 -3.73 12.99
C GLU A 100 -4.24 -3.12 11.80
N SER A 101 -4.68 -1.95 11.34
CA SER A 101 -4.06 -1.27 10.19
C SER A 101 -2.60 -0.89 10.42
N ILE A 102 -2.24 -0.55 11.65
CA ILE A 102 -0.86 -0.19 12.03
C ILE A 102 0.10 -1.38 11.84
N VAL A 103 -0.34 -2.61 12.14
CA VAL A 103 0.44 -3.83 11.91
C VAL A 103 0.61 -4.07 10.41
N ARG A 104 -0.49 -3.96 9.64
CA ARG A 104 -0.45 -4.12 8.18
C ARG A 104 0.48 -3.11 7.51
N ASP A 105 0.38 -1.84 7.90
CA ASP A 105 1.21 -0.77 7.33
C ASP A 105 2.70 -1.04 7.62
N LYS A 106 3.04 -1.50 8.84
CA LYS A 106 4.41 -1.86 9.21
C LYS A 106 4.91 -3.10 8.45
N ALA A 107 4.06 -4.10 8.26
CA ALA A 107 4.38 -5.26 7.46
C ALA A 107 4.68 -4.89 5.99
N ILE A 108 3.84 -4.04 5.37
CA ILE A 108 4.05 -3.56 4.00
C ILE A 108 5.32 -2.70 3.88
N GLU A 109 5.65 -1.89 4.88
CA GLU A 109 6.91 -1.14 4.93
C GLU A 109 8.11 -2.11 4.87
N SER A 110 8.12 -3.11 5.74
CA SER A 110 9.17 -4.14 5.81
C SER A 110 9.24 -5.00 4.55
N MET A 111 8.08 -5.37 3.97
CA MET A 111 8.03 -6.04 2.66
C MET A 111 8.68 -5.18 1.57
N GLY A 112 8.50 -3.86 1.59
CA GLY A 112 9.20 -2.95 0.68
C GLY A 112 10.71 -3.07 0.79
N THR A 113 11.26 -3.07 2.00
CA THR A 113 12.70 -3.27 2.26
C THR A 113 13.19 -4.62 1.74
N ILE A 114 12.42 -5.69 1.96
CA ILE A 114 12.74 -7.02 1.44
C ILE A 114 12.73 -7.04 -0.10
N CYS A 115 11.72 -6.42 -0.72
CA CYS A 115 11.62 -6.32 -2.18
C CYS A 115 12.81 -5.58 -2.80
N ASP A 116 13.37 -4.59 -2.10
CA ASP A 116 14.57 -3.86 -2.54
C ASP A 116 15.83 -4.75 -2.55
N ALA A 117 15.87 -5.76 -1.67
CA ALA A 117 17.00 -6.67 -1.56
C ALA A 117 16.89 -7.89 -2.49
N ILE A 118 15.70 -8.32 -2.88
CA ILE A 118 15.52 -9.51 -3.74
C ILE A 118 16.20 -9.28 -5.10
N PRO A 119 17.06 -10.22 -5.56
CA PRO A 119 17.70 -10.14 -6.88
C PRO A 119 16.66 -10.09 -8.01
N ALA A 120 16.93 -9.30 -9.04
CA ALA A 120 16.01 -9.10 -10.18
C ALA A 120 15.60 -10.43 -10.86
N ALA A 121 16.50 -11.42 -10.88
CA ALA A 121 16.20 -12.74 -11.44
C ALA A 121 15.07 -13.48 -10.69
N ASN A 122 14.87 -13.19 -9.40
CA ASN A 122 13.88 -13.84 -8.55
C ASN A 122 12.66 -12.94 -8.28
N ALA A 123 12.72 -11.67 -8.68
CA ALA A 123 11.68 -10.68 -8.37
C ALA A 123 10.32 -11.08 -8.96
N ASP A 124 10.25 -11.42 -10.24
CA ASP A 124 9.01 -11.77 -10.90
C ASP A 124 8.26 -12.91 -10.20
N THR A 125 8.97 -13.98 -9.82
CA THR A 125 8.34 -15.11 -9.16
C THR A 125 7.88 -14.78 -7.74
N ASN A 126 8.79 -14.28 -6.91
CA ASN A 126 8.52 -14.09 -5.48
C ASN A 126 7.51 -12.96 -5.22
N LEU A 127 7.67 -11.81 -5.91
CA LEU A 127 6.81 -10.67 -5.70
C LEU A 127 5.40 -10.88 -6.25
N MET A 128 5.29 -11.51 -7.43
CA MET A 128 4.00 -11.81 -8.04
C MET A 128 3.21 -12.84 -7.24
N THR A 129 3.87 -13.88 -6.73
CA THR A 129 3.23 -14.88 -5.86
C THR A 129 2.68 -14.21 -4.61
N THR A 130 3.51 -13.43 -3.90
CA THR A 130 3.09 -12.73 -2.69
C THR A 130 1.94 -11.76 -2.95
N PHE A 131 1.99 -11.01 -4.06
CA PHE A 131 0.92 -10.09 -4.43
C PHE A 131 -0.39 -10.80 -4.73
N LYS A 132 -0.34 -11.89 -5.51
CA LYS A 132 -1.53 -12.68 -5.85
C LYS A 132 -2.18 -13.32 -4.62
N ASP A 133 -1.36 -13.81 -3.69
CA ASP A 133 -1.85 -14.38 -2.43
C ASP A 133 -2.59 -13.33 -1.59
N LEU A 134 -2.04 -12.12 -1.49
CA LEU A 134 -2.71 -11.02 -0.79
C LEU A 134 -3.99 -10.57 -1.51
N ALA A 135 -3.91 -10.36 -2.82
CA ALA A 135 -5.02 -9.84 -3.62
C ALA A 135 -6.18 -10.83 -3.78
N GLY A 136 -5.90 -12.14 -3.75
CA GLY A 136 -6.89 -13.22 -3.84
C GLY A 136 -7.33 -13.77 -2.49
N ALA A 137 -6.90 -13.18 -1.37
CA ALA A 137 -7.23 -13.67 -0.04
C ALA A 137 -8.73 -13.48 0.27
N GLU A 138 -9.29 -14.40 1.06
CA GLU A 138 -10.65 -14.32 1.56
C GLU A 138 -10.86 -13.08 2.45
N PHE A 139 -9.91 -12.80 3.33
CA PHE A 139 -9.99 -11.66 4.24
C PHE A 139 -9.70 -10.33 3.51
N PHE A 140 -10.62 -9.38 3.65
CA PHE A 140 -10.50 -8.06 3.02
C PHE A 140 -9.28 -7.27 3.49
N THR A 141 -8.77 -7.52 4.71
CA THR A 141 -7.56 -6.88 5.24
C THR A 141 -6.32 -7.19 4.40
N ALA A 142 -6.18 -8.44 3.96
CA ALA A 142 -5.11 -8.86 3.06
C ALA A 142 -5.26 -8.21 1.67
N ARG A 143 -6.50 -8.18 1.12
CA ARG A 143 -6.78 -7.52 -0.17
C ARG A 143 -6.50 -6.02 -0.12
N ALA A 144 -6.84 -5.36 1.00
CA ALA A 144 -6.49 -3.95 1.23
C ALA A 144 -4.97 -3.71 1.27
N SER A 145 -4.21 -4.64 1.85
CA SER A 145 -2.75 -4.60 1.88
C SER A 145 -2.11 -4.84 0.52
N ALA A 146 -2.74 -5.65 -0.35
CA ALA A 146 -2.30 -5.81 -1.74
C ALA A 146 -2.28 -4.46 -2.48
N CYS A 147 -3.25 -3.58 -2.22
CA CYS A 147 -3.29 -2.22 -2.81
C CYS A 147 -2.08 -1.35 -2.41
N ALA A 148 -1.55 -1.54 -1.21
CA ALA A 148 -0.33 -0.86 -0.77
C ALA A 148 0.92 -1.54 -1.34
N PHE A 149 0.91 -2.88 -1.41
CA PHE A 149 2.06 -3.67 -1.83
C PHE A 149 2.39 -3.50 -3.32
N ILE A 150 1.39 -3.32 -4.20
CA ILE A 150 1.63 -3.08 -5.63
C ILE A 150 2.58 -1.91 -5.88
N VAL A 151 2.48 -0.84 -5.09
CA VAL A 151 3.33 0.35 -5.19
C VAL A 151 4.81 0.03 -4.93
N LYS A 152 5.07 -0.95 -4.04
CA LYS A 152 6.43 -1.38 -3.69
C LYS A 152 7.09 -2.24 -4.77
N ILE A 153 6.28 -2.98 -5.54
CA ILE A 153 6.78 -3.99 -6.47
C ILE A 153 6.67 -3.60 -7.95
N TYR A 154 5.83 -2.62 -8.30
CA TYR A 154 5.49 -2.29 -9.69
C TYR A 154 6.72 -2.03 -10.57
N SER A 155 7.70 -1.28 -10.07
CA SER A 155 8.94 -0.97 -10.82
C SER A 155 9.95 -2.14 -10.88
N LYS A 156 9.73 -3.20 -10.10
CA LYS A 156 10.70 -4.29 -9.90
C LYS A 156 10.39 -5.53 -10.72
N VAL A 157 9.20 -5.61 -11.29
CA VAL A 157 8.75 -6.75 -12.08
C VAL A 157 8.80 -6.45 -13.58
N SER A 158 8.81 -7.49 -14.40
CA SER A 158 8.80 -7.41 -15.87
C SER A 158 7.51 -6.78 -16.41
N ASP A 159 7.53 -6.27 -17.66
CA ASP A 159 6.37 -5.62 -18.26
C ASP A 159 5.14 -6.53 -18.41
N PRO A 160 5.25 -7.82 -18.72
CA PRO A 160 4.11 -8.74 -18.65
C PRO A 160 3.48 -8.78 -17.25
N ASN A 161 4.32 -8.83 -16.19
CA ASN A 161 3.86 -8.84 -14.82
C ASN A 161 3.29 -7.49 -14.38
N LYS A 162 3.82 -6.35 -14.85
CA LYS A 162 3.19 -5.03 -14.65
C LYS A 162 1.77 -5.01 -15.19
N THR A 163 1.53 -5.58 -16.37
CA THR A 163 0.18 -5.66 -16.93
C THR A 163 -0.73 -6.55 -16.08
N GLN A 164 -0.22 -7.67 -15.59
CA GLN A 164 -0.99 -8.54 -14.69
C GLN A 164 -1.29 -7.84 -13.35
N LEU A 165 -0.33 -7.12 -12.77
CA LEU A 165 -0.53 -6.31 -11.56
C LEU A 165 -1.67 -5.30 -11.74
N ARG A 166 -1.66 -4.55 -12.86
CA ARG A 166 -2.72 -3.57 -13.14
C ARG A 166 -4.09 -4.23 -13.30
N ASN A 167 -4.16 -5.37 -14.00
CA ASN A 167 -5.42 -6.09 -14.15
C ASN A 167 -6.00 -6.55 -12.80
N ILE A 168 -5.17 -7.11 -11.93
CA ILE A 168 -5.61 -7.49 -10.58
C ILE A 168 -5.97 -6.23 -9.77
N PHE A 169 -5.21 -5.15 -9.87
CA PHE A 169 -5.53 -3.90 -9.16
C PHE A 169 -6.90 -3.34 -9.58
N LYS A 170 -7.26 -3.43 -10.87
CA LYS A 170 -8.60 -3.03 -11.36
C LYS A 170 -9.73 -3.87 -10.73
N THR A 171 -9.48 -5.12 -10.35
CA THR A 171 -10.48 -5.90 -9.59
C THR A 171 -10.59 -5.42 -8.14
N LEU A 172 -9.48 -5.05 -7.50
CA LEU A 172 -9.48 -4.49 -6.15
C LEU A 172 -10.19 -3.13 -6.04
N VAL A 173 -10.12 -2.32 -7.10
CA VAL A 173 -10.90 -1.06 -7.19
C VAL A 173 -12.41 -1.32 -7.19
N LYS A 174 -12.83 -2.49 -7.68
CA LYS A 174 -14.25 -2.92 -7.77
C LYS A 174 -14.60 -3.97 -6.71
N ASP A 175 -13.78 -4.12 -5.67
CA ASP A 175 -14.00 -5.09 -4.60
C ASP A 175 -15.36 -4.85 -3.90
N GLU A 176 -16.01 -5.92 -3.51
CA GLU A 176 -17.28 -5.86 -2.77
C GLU A 176 -17.16 -5.07 -1.46
N THR A 177 -15.97 -5.13 -0.82
CA THR A 177 -15.69 -4.46 0.46
C THR A 177 -15.24 -3.03 0.26
N PRO A 178 -15.97 -2.02 0.77
CA PRO A 178 -15.59 -0.60 0.63
C PRO A 178 -14.19 -0.27 1.14
N MET A 179 -13.72 -0.94 2.19
CA MET A 179 -12.36 -0.73 2.71
C MET A 179 -11.27 -1.10 1.70
N VAL A 180 -11.50 -2.12 0.86
CA VAL A 180 -10.55 -2.51 -0.20
C VAL A 180 -10.58 -1.45 -1.32
N ARG A 181 -11.78 -1.03 -1.78
CA ARG A 181 -11.93 0.03 -2.78
C ARG A 181 -11.26 1.33 -2.32
N ARG A 182 -11.50 1.72 -1.05
CA ARG A 182 -10.85 2.87 -0.42
C ARG A 182 -9.32 2.72 -0.38
N SER A 183 -8.80 1.54 -0.02
CA SER A 183 -7.37 1.26 -0.03
C SER A 183 -6.80 1.38 -1.45
N ALA A 184 -7.48 0.85 -2.46
CA ALA A 184 -7.05 0.95 -3.84
C ALA A 184 -6.94 2.41 -4.28
N LEU A 185 -7.94 3.25 -4.03
CA LEU A 185 -7.89 4.67 -4.40
C LEU A 185 -6.87 5.47 -3.56
N LYS A 186 -6.63 5.10 -2.29
CA LYS A 186 -5.58 5.71 -1.47
C LYS A 186 -4.18 5.53 -2.08
N TYR A 187 -3.91 4.36 -2.69
CA TYR A 187 -2.59 4.05 -3.26
C TYR A 187 -2.50 4.31 -4.77
N LEU A 188 -3.61 4.59 -5.44
CA LEU A 188 -3.65 4.88 -6.87
C LEU A 188 -2.78 6.08 -7.28
N PRO A 189 -2.77 7.23 -6.56
CA PRO A 189 -1.88 8.35 -6.90
C PRO A 189 -0.43 7.91 -6.97
N LYS A 190 0.03 7.15 -5.97
CA LYS A 190 1.40 6.65 -5.91
C LYS A 190 1.73 5.65 -7.02
N LEU A 191 0.78 4.79 -7.39
CA LEU A 191 0.93 3.90 -8.53
C LEU A 191 1.02 4.72 -9.83
N CYS A 192 0.20 5.75 -10.00
CA CYS A 192 0.20 6.64 -11.16
C CYS A 192 1.53 7.36 -11.38
N GLU A 193 2.33 7.62 -10.34
CA GLU A 193 3.68 8.18 -10.49
C GLU A 193 4.57 7.30 -11.38
N ALA A 194 4.40 5.97 -11.33
CA ALA A 194 5.17 5.01 -12.12
C ALA A 194 4.55 4.68 -13.48
N LEU A 195 3.31 5.14 -13.76
CA LEU A 195 2.61 4.83 -15.01
C LEU A 195 2.93 5.84 -16.12
N PRO A 196 3.11 5.39 -17.37
CA PRO A 196 3.17 6.28 -18.53
C PRO A 196 1.77 6.81 -18.92
N ALA A 197 1.74 7.94 -19.64
CA ALA A 197 0.51 8.65 -19.99
C ALA A 197 -0.51 7.77 -20.73
N ASN A 198 -0.09 6.93 -21.67
CA ASN A 198 -0.99 6.04 -22.40
C ASN A 198 -1.75 5.05 -21.49
N ILE A 199 -1.10 4.54 -20.45
CA ILE A 199 -1.73 3.66 -19.45
C ILE A 199 -2.69 4.48 -18.56
N ILE A 200 -2.28 5.69 -18.16
CA ILE A 200 -3.15 6.58 -17.40
C ILE A 200 -4.45 6.87 -18.16
N ILE A 201 -4.35 7.18 -19.45
CA ILE A 201 -5.53 7.48 -20.29
C ILE A 201 -6.40 6.23 -20.48
N GLY A 202 -5.79 5.13 -20.89
CA GLY A 202 -6.52 3.92 -21.30
C GLY A 202 -7.10 3.13 -20.12
N GLU A 203 -6.36 3.02 -19.02
CA GLU A 203 -6.75 2.17 -17.89
C GLU A 203 -7.19 2.99 -16.67
N VAL A 204 -6.42 4.00 -16.25
CA VAL A 204 -6.74 4.73 -15.02
C VAL A 204 -7.97 5.62 -15.22
N ALA A 205 -7.96 6.50 -16.22
CA ALA A 205 -9.06 7.44 -16.42
C ALA A 205 -10.36 6.71 -16.77
N LYS A 206 -10.33 5.83 -17.78
CA LYS A 206 -11.53 5.19 -18.31
C LYS A 206 -12.06 4.03 -17.47
N GLU A 207 -11.20 3.24 -16.85
CA GLU A 207 -11.64 2.03 -16.15
C GLU A 207 -11.68 2.19 -14.64
N ILE A 208 -10.89 3.10 -14.06
CA ILE A 208 -10.82 3.31 -12.61
C ILE A 208 -11.60 4.55 -12.21
N LEU A 209 -11.22 5.74 -12.70
CA LEU A 209 -11.82 7.00 -12.22
C LEU A 209 -13.30 7.13 -12.61
N GLU A 210 -13.69 6.79 -13.84
CA GLU A 210 -15.11 6.83 -14.27
C GLU A 210 -15.99 5.88 -13.44
N ASN A 211 -15.47 4.74 -13.00
CA ASN A 211 -16.21 3.85 -12.11
C ASN A 211 -16.26 4.39 -10.67
N SER A 212 -15.14 4.91 -10.17
CA SER A 212 -15.01 5.31 -8.77
C SER A 212 -15.72 6.64 -8.45
N GLU A 213 -15.97 7.51 -9.44
CA GLU A 213 -16.76 8.74 -9.22
C GLU A 213 -18.22 8.44 -8.86
N ASN A 214 -18.71 7.26 -9.20
CA ASN A 214 -20.07 6.80 -8.89
C ASN A 214 -20.11 5.77 -7.75
N ASP A 215 -19.04 5.63 -6.97
CA ASP A 215 -19.03 4.72 -5.82
C ASP A 215 -20.06 5.13 -4.77
N ASP A 216 -20.74 4.17 -4.18
CA ASP A 216 -21.75 4.41 -3.16
C ASP A 216 -21.18 5.12 -1.93
N GLU A 217 -19.93 4.83 -1.60
CA GLU A 217 -19.24 5.33 -0.42
C GLU A 217 -18.52 6.65 -0.72
N ASP A 218 -18.87 7.71 -0.02
CA ASP A 218 -18.18 9.00 -0.11
C ASP A 218 -16.72 8.90 0.33
N SER A 219 -16.41 7.98 1.25
CA SER A 219 -15.06 7.66 1.73
C SER A 219 -14.14 7.08 0.65
N VAL A 220 -14.69 6.59 -0.46
CA VAL A 220 -13.98 6.17 -1.67
C VAL A 220 -13.84 7.37 -2.61
N ARG A 221 -14.96 8.05 -2.93
CA ARG A 221 -14.98 9.19 -3.87
C ARG A 221 -14.08 10.35 -3.46
N LEU A 222 -13.96 10.63 -2.15
CA LEU A 222 -13.10 11.71 -1.63
C LEU A 222 -11.59 11.53 -1.93
N LEU A 223 -11.18 10.33 -2.38
CA LEU A 223 -9.79 10.04 -2.75
C LEU A 223 -9.48 10.33 -4.23
N LEU A 224 -10.48 10.58 -5.05
CA LEU A 224 -10.31 10.89 -6.48
C LEU A 224 -9.47 12.15 -6.74
N PRO A 225 -9.69 13.29 -6.04
CA PRO A 225 -8.93 14.50 -6.29
C PRO A 225 -7.42 14.34 -6.19
N ALA A 226 -6.94 13.54 -5.22
CA ALA A 226 -5.50 13.26 -5.09
C ALA A 226 -4.93 12.54 -6.32
N THR A 227 -5.70 11.64 -6.94
CA THR A 227 -5.29 11.00 -8.20
C THR A 227 -5.27 12.01 -9.34
N LEU A 228 -6.30 12.88 -9.45
CA LEU A 228 -6.37 13.91 -10.48
C LEU A 228 -5.17 14.87 -10.40
N SER A 229 -4.72 15.23 -9.18
CA SER A 229 -3.53 16.05 -8.97
C SER A 229 -2.27 15.45 -9.60
N VAL A 230 -2.05 14.15 -9.38
CA VAL A 230 -0.86 13.46 -9.91
C VAL A 230 -0.93 13.31 -11.43
N ILE A 231 -2.07 12.83 -11.96
CA ILE A 231 -2.17 12.54 -13.38
C ILE A 231 -2.25 13.81 -14.24
N SER A 232 -2.78 14.92 -13.70
CA SER A 232 -2.85 16.20 -14.41
C SER A 232 -1.47 16.65 -14.90
N GLY A 233 -0.42 16.48 -14.10
CA GLY A 233 0.95 16.82 -14.50
C GLY A 233 1.57 15.92 -15.57
N LYS A 234 0.96 14.75 -15.87
CA LYS A 234 1.47 13.75 -16.82
C LYS A 234 0.76 13.76 -18.17
N LEU A 235 -0.34 14.49 -18.29
CA LEU A 235 -1.20 14.55 -19.46
C LEU A 235 -0.91 15.80 -20.29
N SER A 236 -1.15 15.73 -21.59
CA SER A 236 -1.15 16.90 -22.49
C SER A 236 -2.37 17.80 -22.21
N ASP A 237 -2.35 19.04 -22.73
CA ASP A 237 -3.46 19.99 -22.58
C ASP A 237 -4.78 19.42 -23.06
N ASN A 238 -4.80 18.77 -24.23
CA ASN A 238 -6.02 18.19 -24.78
C ASN A 238 -6.54 17.03 -23.93
N GLU A 239 -5.65 16.18 -23.42
CA GLU A 239 -6.01 15.06 -22.55
C GLU A 239 -6.55 15.56 -21.20
N ARG A 240 -5.96 16.61 -20.63
CA ARG A 240 -6.48 17.25 -19.42
C ARG A 240 -7.89 17.79 -19.61
N LEU A 241 -8.14 18.46 -20.75
CA LEU A 241 -9.46 19.00 -21.09
C LEU A 241 -10.52 17.93 -21.21
N THR A 242 -10.16 16.79 -21.81
CA THR A 242 -11.13 15.72 -22.09
C THR A 242 -11.34 14.76 -20.93
N LEU A 243 -10.35 14.60 -20.04
CA LEU A 243 -10.40 13.61 -18.95
C LEU A 243 -10.52 14.26 -17.55
N ILE A 244 -9.77 15.34 -17.28
CA ILE A 244 -9.70 15.92 -15.94
C ILE A 244 -10.87 16.88 -15.69
N ILE A 245 -11.14 17.79 -16.62
CA ILE A 245 -12.16 18.82 -16.43
C ILE A 245 -13.57 18.23 -16.22
N PRO A 246 -14.02 17.22 -16.97
CA PRO A 246 -15.32 16.60 -16.70
C PRO A 246 -15.42 16.01 -15.28
N LEU A 247 -14.40 15.28 -14.82
CA LEU A 247 -14.35 14.71 -13.46
C LEU A 247 -14.39 15.81 -12.39
N VAL A 248 -13.60 16.88 -12.55
CA VAL A 248 -13.60 18.00 -11.61
C VAL A 248 -14.99 18.65 -11.58
N LYS A 249 -15.67 18.85 -12.74
CA LYS A 249 -17.04 19.39 -12.82
C LYS A 249 -18.08 18.51 -12.12
N ASN A 250 -17.89 17.20 -12.14
CA ASN A 250 -18.75 16.24 -11.42
C ASN A 250 -18.50 16.29 -9.91
N ILE A 251 -17.23 16.26 -9.48
CA ILE A 251 -16.85 16.28 -8.07
C ILE A 251 -17.29 17.56 -7.36
N VAL A 252 -17.25 18.72 -8.02
CA VAL A 252 -17.79 20.00 -7.46
C VAL A 252 -19.27 19.88 -7.07
N LYS A 253 -20.01 18.99 -7.73
CA LYS A 253 -21.45 18.77 -7.50
C LYS A 253 -21.74 17.55 -6.65
N ASP A 254 -20.71 16.87 -6.10
CA ASP A 254 -20.92 15.68 -5.28
C ASP A 254 -21.82 15.99 -4.08
N GLY A 255 -22.71 15.05 -3.74
CA GLY A 255 -23.61 15.20 -2.60
C GLY A 255 -22.90 15.30 -1.26
N SER A 256 -21.71 14.67 -1.12
CA SER A 256 -20.89 14.73 0.10
C SER A 256 -19.99 15.97 0.11
N TRP A 257 -20.13 16.79 1.14
CA TRP A 257 -19.23 17.93 1.35
C TRP A 257 -17.77 17.53 1.53
N ARG A 258 -17.50 16.31 2.07
CA ARG A 258 -16.15 15.77 2.22
C ARG A 258 -15.46 15.62 0.88
N VAL A 259 -16.18 15.12 -0.12
CA VAL A 259 -15.68 14.94 -1.48
C VAL A 259 -15.38 16.30 -2.12
N ARG A 260 -16.30 17.28 -1.97
CA ARG A 260 -16.10 18.64 -2.46
C ARG A 260 -14.95 19.36 -1.76
N SER A 261 -14.80 19.18 -0.44
CA SER A 261 -13.67 19.73 0.34
C SER A 261 -12.33 19.12 -0.08
N ALA A 262 -12.30 17.80 -0.32
CA ALA A 262 -11.10 17.13 -0.84
C ALA A 262 -10.69 17.70 -2.21
N LEU A 263 -11.66 17.99 -3.09
CA LEU A 263 -11.36 18.65 -4.35
C LEU A 263 -10.84 20.08 -4.15
N ALA A 264 -11.43 20.85 -3.26
CA ALA A 264 -10.99 22.21 -2.97
C ALA A 264 -9.49 22.27 -2.57
N ASN A 265 -9.05 21.34 -1.73
CA ASN A 265 -7.66 21.23 -1.32
C ASN A 265 -6.70 20.86 -2.49
N GLU A 266 -7.15 20.02 -3.42
CA GLU A 266 -6.31 19.54 -4.53
C GLU A 266 -6.40 20.41 -5.79
N LEU A 267 -7.43 21.27 -5.91
CA LEU A 267 -7.70 22.05 -7.10
C LEU A 267 -6.51 22.92 -7.56
N PRO A 268 -5.75 23.59 -6.68
CA PRO A 268 -4.57 24.34 -7.08
C PRO A 268 -3.52 23.48 -7.78
N THR A 269 -3.30 22.26 -7.29
CA THR A 269 -2.34 21.31 -7.87
C THR A 269 -2.84 20.76 -9.20
N ILE A 270 -4.14 20.45 -9.30
CA ILE A 270 -4.80 20.01 -10.53
C ILE A 270 -4.70 21.10 -11.60
N ALA A 271 -4.90 22.36 -11.21
CA ALA A 271 -4.91 23.52 -12.11
C ALA A 271 -3.51 23.91 -12.64
N LYS A 272 -2.48 23.69 -11.84
CA LYS A 272 -1.10 24.17 -12.12
C LYS A 272 -0.57 23.87 -13.54
N PRO A 273 -0.80 22.67 -14.13
CA PRO A 273 -0.27 22.37 -15.46
C PRO A 273 -1.11 22.94 -16.63
N PHE A 274 -2.27 23.56 -16.39
CA PHE A 274 -3.07 24.17 -17.45
C PHE A 274 -2.50 25.54 -17.85
N THR A 275 -2.35 25.76 -19.16
CA THR A 275 -1.77 26.99 -19.72
C THR A 275 -2.78 27.83 -20.53
N GLN A 276 -3.91 27.25 -20.90
CA GLN A 276 -4.94 27.93 -21.70
C GLN A 276 -5.83 28.83 -20.85
N GLU A 277 -5.94 30.10 -21.21
CA GLU A 277 -6.72 31.09 -20.46
C GLU A 277 -8.20 30.71 -20.32
N SER A 278 -8.80 30.15 -21.38
CA SER A 278 -10.19 29.68 -21.34
C SER A 278 -10.45 28.61 -20.29
N VAL A 279 -9.50 27.70 -20.13
CA VAL A 279 -9.58 26.60 -19.14
C VAL A 279 -9.35 27.11 -17.73
N MET A 280 -8.42 28.04 -17.57
CA MET A 280 -8.20 28.70 -16.27
C MET A 280 -9.45 29.45 -15.82
N ASN A 281 -10.21 30.08 -16.74
CA ASN A 281 -11.48 30.70 -16.43
C ASN A 281 -12.52 29.66 -15.96
N ASP A 282 -12.63 28.51 -16.62
CA ASP A 282 -13.49 27.41 -16.17
C ASP A 282 -13.12 26.92 -14.77
N ILE A 283 -11.82 26.71 -14.52
CA ILE A 283 -11.32 26.28 -13.18
C ILE A 283 -11.59 27.34 -12.13
N CYS A 284 -11.42 28.62 -12.44
CA CYS A 284 -11.78 29.72 -11.53
C CYS A 284 -13.27 29.72 -11.19
N LEU A 285 -14.15 29.47 -12.17
CA LEU A 285 -15.59 29.36 -11.91
C LEU A 285 -15.90 28.17 -10.97
N LEU A 286 -15.23 27.04 -11.13
CA LEU A 286 -15.39 25.89 -10.23
C LEU A 286 -14.88 26.21 -8.82
N LEU A 287 -13.77 26.92 -8.69
CA LEU A 287 -13.28 27.42 -7.41
C LEU A 287 -14.28 28.35 -6.74
N PHE A 288 -14.86 29.31 -7.49
CA PHE A 288 -15.91 30.18 -6.96
C PHE A 288 -17.17 29.41 -6.49
N CYS A 289 -17.49 28.29 -7.15
CA CYS A 289 -18.58 27.42 -6.66
C CYS A 289 -18.21 26.83 -5.28
N LEU A 290 -16.99 26.33 -5.10
CA LEU A 290 -16.52 25.77 -3.83
C LEU A 290 -16.40 26.84 -2.73
N MET A 291 -15.98 28.06 -3.06
CA MET A 291 -15.95 29.20 -2.13
C MET A 291 -17.34 29.64 -1.66
N ARG A 292 -18.40 29.26 -2.38
CA ARG A 292 -19.83 29.52 -2.04
C ARG A 292 -20.54 28.26 -1.58
N ASP A 293 -19.81 27.20 -1.28
CA ASP A 293 -20.40 25.95 -0.80
C ASP A 293 -21.25 26.19 0.47
N PRO A 294 -22.38 25.48 0.66
CA PRO A 294 -23.13 25.57 1.91
C PRO A 294 -22.30 25.18 3.14
N GLU A 295 -21.36 24.26 3.01
CA GLU A 295 -20.54 23.76 4.11
C GLU A 295 -19.32 24.64 4.38
N ALA A 296 -19.07 24.95 5.65
CA ALA A 296 -17.97 25.83 6.07
C ALA A 296 -16.60 25.24 5.76
N GLU A 297 -16.45 23.93 5.93
CA GLU A 297 -15.22 23.17 5.69
C GLU A 297 -14.80 23.24 4.23
N THR A 298 -15.75 23.10 3.31
CA THR A 298 -15.48 23.23 1.86
C THR A 298 -15.08 24.65 1.50
N LYS A 299 -15.77 25.67 2.05
CA LYS A 299 -15.39 27.08 1.84
C LYS A 299 -13.99 27.38 2.34
N THR A 300 -13.66 26.88 3.53
CA THR A 300 -12.32 27.06 4.14
C THR A 300 -11.23 26.41 3.30
N ALA A 301 -11.49 25.21 2.76
CA ALA A 301 -10.56 24.52 1.89
C ALA A 301 -10.36 25.22 0.53
N ALA A 302 -11.36 26.00 0.06
CA ALA A 302 -11.32 26.73 -1.21
C ALA A 302 -10.67 28.12 -1.12
N CYS A 303 -10.43 28.65 0.10
CA CYS A 303 -9.79 29.94 0.36
C CYS A 303 -8.30 29.84 0.59
#